data_c324809b8cf591ef0ccd729ef609c2f2
#
_entry.id   c324809b8cf591ef0ccd729ef609c2f2
#
_cell.length_a   1.000
_cell.length_b   1.000
_cell.length_c   1.000
_cell.angle_alpha   90.00
_cell.angle_beta   90.00
_cell.angle_gamma   90.00
#
_symmetry.space_group_name_H-M   'P 1'
#
loop_
_entity.id
_entity.type
_entity.pdbx_description
1 polymer ?
#
loop_
_entity_poly.entity_id
_entity_poly.type
_entity_poly.pdbx_seq_one_letter_code
_entity_poly.pdbx_strand_id
1 'polypeptide(L)'
;MAMLGAQPASSASAAPVPTAASSRPTAVPPVQSARNTPSPRARAQRTLKTTALHQTPFAILNVTTRDDRRRIVELAEEKSLELDHDVCQKARSDLTNPRTRLSAEIAWLPGVSPRKASQLVEGLLHDAMAVREESGLPTLAHLNLLAAAFEAVDGEHDAEDLASFIQEVAYLVDEIDPEDVLRDINEDRAVSGFPEIRALDQIEAELAERKRYYRSAIKDALDRLPPTTLVQVMTDTVEGVTLGGEDHAPELIDDLVDSYEVETQGFLQKEAENVHKLIKAARDSANSGEAAVKPYVDKLDAVARNWDKVAQPIQLSAKARGIDHEASRDLAYEIRSLAIDLFNTHDMLTQSQRLTGLLQELFAELPEVSERVEQDADALADIFHERKQAVARRDEWAREITYRAEIGVMFKDTLSISPDGISWKGQSFSLDSITRVRWGGVRHSVNGVPTGTTYTIAFGDNRSEAVVELKKEDIYRKFIDKLWRAVCVRLLGEMLEALKDGRDLYFGDALLHDDGITLVKHKFLGANERVRCTWGQVQIWNADGSFCIGSKDDKKTNVGISYIHVANTHILEQLIRMAFKKPGLRRLSELLQ
;
A
#
# COMPACT_ATOMS: atom_id res chain seq x y z
N MET A 1 50.21 -37.73 -10.89
CA MET A 1 50.34 -38.75 -9.84
C MET A 1 48.99 -38.88 -9.20
N ALA A 2 48.24 -39.79 -9.62
CA ALA A 2 47.98 -41.15 -9.10
C ALA A 2 47.01 -41.03 -7.93
N MET A 3 45.84 -41.45 -8.05
CA MET A 3 45.13 -42.69 -8.33
C MET A 3 44.37 -43.20 -7.10
N LEU A 4 43.09 -43.52 -7.33
CA LEU A 4 42.34 -44.67 -6.80
C LEU A 4 41.84 -44.55 -5.34
N GLY A 5 40.64 -44.94 -5.00
CA GLY A 5 39.64 -45.76 -5.66
C GLY A 5 38.40 -46.00 -4.81
N ALA A 6 37.39 -46.35 -5.56
CA ALA A 6 36.40 -47.42 -5.36
C ALA A 6 35.38 -47.36 -4.22
N GLN A 7 34.12 -47.38 -4.67
CA GLN A 7 32.90 -47.91 -4.04
C GLN A 7 33.03 -49.40 -3.59
N PRO A 8 32.09 -49.96 -2.78
CA PRO A 8 30.79 -50.27 -3.34
C PRO A 8 29.57 -50.21 -2.39
N ALA A 9 28.44 -50.32 -3.04
CA ALA A 9 27.06 -50.43 -2.66
C ALA A 9 26.68 -51.41 -1.54
N SER A 10 25.58 -51.13 -0.83
CA SER A 10 24.68 -52.18 -0.33
C SER A 10 23.24 -51.67 -0.28
N SER A 11 22.41 -52.41 -0.93
CA SER A 11 20.99 -52.54 -1.04
C SER A 11 20.25 -52.71 0.29
N ALA A 12 19.01 -52.15 0.37
CA ALA A 12 17.80 -52.83 0.87
C ALA A 12 16.61 -51.89 0.85
N SER A 13 15.67 -52.28 0.14
CA SER A 13 14.34 -52.83 0.45
C SER A 13 13.21 -51.80 0.50
N ALA A 14 12.39 -51.85 -0.53
CA ALA A 14 11.08 -51.22 -0.65
C ALA A 14 10.06 -51.93 0.23
N ALA A 15 9.18 -51.13 0.89
CA ALA A 15 7.93 -51.59 1.45
C ALA A 15 6.76 -50.69 0.92
N PRO A 16 5.53 -51.22 0.79
CA PRO A 16 4.58 -50.79 -0.21
C PRO A 16 3.67 -49.65 0.25
N VAL A 17 3.24 -48.88 -0.74
CA VAL A 17 2.22 -47.82 -0.66
C VAL A 17 0.83 -48.43 -0.49
N PRO A 18 -0.02 -47.97 0.42
CA PRO A 18 -1.44 -48.30 0.37
C PRO A 18 -2.21 -47.30 -0.52
N THR A 19 -2.97 -47.86 -1.41
CA THR A 19 -3.94 -47.26 -2.33
C THR A 19 -4.98 -46.44 -1.60
N ALA A 20 -5.19 -45.18 -2.08
CA ALA A 20 -6.27 -44.30 -1.66
C ALA A 20 -7.62 -44.82 -2.13
N ALA A 21 -8.53 -45.00 -1.19
CA ALA A 21 -9.95 -45.22 -1.45
C ALA A 21 -10.65 -43.85 -1.59
N SER A 22 -11.32 -43.68 -2.72
CA SER A 22 -12.23 -42.59 -3.05
C SER A 22 -13.42 -42.58 -2.12
N SER A 23 -13.63 -41.50 -1.34
CA SER A 23 -14.89 -41.23 -0.64
C SER A 23 -15.55 -39.98 -1.21
N ARG A 24 -16.75 -40.17 -1.76
CA ARG A 24 -17.70 -39.13 -2.20
C ARG A 24 -18.04 -38.15 -1.07
N PRO A 25 -18.30 -36.87 -1.36
CA PRO A 25 -18.79 -35.93 -0.37
C PRO A 25 -20.29 -36.19 -0.09
N THR A 26 -20.61 -36.44 1.15
CA THR A 26 -21.96 -36.47 1.71
C THR A 26 -22.47 -35.04 1.87
N ALA A 27 -23.65 -34.77 1.36
CA ALA A 27 -24.38 -33.51 1.47
C ALA A 27 -24.69 -33.18 2.93
N VAL A 28 -24.36 -31.94 3.34
CA VAL A 28 -24.76 -31.34 4.63
C VAL A 28 -26.19 -30.84 4.50
N PRO A 29 -27.12 -31.21 5.41
CA PRO A 29 -28.47 -30.64 5.43
C PRO A 29 -28.45 -29.19 5.94
N PRO A 30 -29.44 -28.34 5.54
CA PRO A 30 -29.48 -26.94 5.92
C PRO A 30 -29.76 -26.78 7.42
N VAL A 31 -28.93 -26.01 8.11
CA VAL A 31 -29.11 -25.58 9.48
C VAL A 31 -30.28 -24.59 9.51
N GLN A 32 -31.40 -25.02 10.07
CA GLN A 32 -32.50 -24.14 10.47
C GLN A 32 -32.02 -23.23 11.61
N SER A 33 -32.02 -21.94 11.34
CA SER A 33 -31.83 -20.86 12.32
C SER A 33 -32.99 -20.93 13.34
N ALA A 34 -32.76 -21.60 14.45
CA ALA A 34 -33.63 -21.48 15.64
C ALA A 34 -33.25 -20.18 16.36
N ARG A 35 -34.14 -19.19 16.29
CA ARG A 35 -34.13 -18.06 17.22
C ARG A 35 -34.32 -18.62 18.65
N ASN A 36 -33.23 -18.72 19.40
CA ASN A 36 -33.28 -18.93 20.82
C ASN A 36 -33.70 -17.61 21.49
N THR A 37 -35.00 -17.46 21.72
CA THR A 37 -35.50 -16.55 22.73
C THR A 37 -35.11 -17.14 24.10
N PRO A 38 -34.36 -16.41 24.95
CA PRO A 38 -33.99 -16.93 26.26
C PRO A 38 -35.26 -17.13 27.12
N SER A 39 -35.36 -18.30 27.69
CA SER A 39 -36.43 -18.68 28.62
C SER A 39 -36.46 -17.74 29.82
N PRO A 40 -37.63 -17.31 30.32
CA PRO A 40 -37.76 -16.41 31.48
C PRO A 40 -37.17 -16.94 32.81
N ARG A 41 -36.73 -18.19 32.86
CA ARG A 41 -36.13 -18.80 34.05
C ARG A 41 -34.62 -18.60 34.21
N ALA A 42 -33.89 -18.12 33.18
CA ALA A 42 -32.45 -17.82 33.27
C ALA A 42 -32.15 -16.43 33.87
N ARG A 43 -33.17 -15.61 34.12
CA ARG A 43 -33.04 -14.24 34.67
C ARG A 43 -32.99 -14.17 36.21
N ALA A 44 -32.94 -15.30 36.92
CA ALA A 44 -33.16 -15.36 38.35
C ALA A 44 -31.94 -15.84 39.17
N GLN A 45 -30.70 -15.50 38.78
CA GLN A 45 -29.51 -15.62 39.64
C GLN A 45 -28.40 -14.67 39.20
N ARG A 46 -28.69 -13.38 38.93
CA ARG A 46 -27.66 -12.36 39.05
C ARG A 46 -27.49 -12.13 40.57
N THR A 47 -26.41 -12.58 41.13
CA THR A 47 -25.94 -12.12 42.45
C THR A 47 -25.87 -10.61 42.38
N LEU A 48 -26.68 -9.91 43.16
CA LEU A 48 -26.65 -8.46 43.32
C LEU A 48 -25.24 -8.07 43.72
N LYS A 49 -24.47 -7.48 42.78
CA LYS A 49 -23.12 -7.00 43.05
C LYS A 49 -23.23 -5.66 43.76
N THR A 50 -22.79 -5.60 45.00
CA THR A 50 -22.62 -4.34 45.73
C THR A 50 -21.44 -3.59 45.13
N THR A 51 -21.63 -2.31 44.80
CA THR A 51 -20.59 -1.41 44.27
C THR A 51 -19.87 -0.67 45.39
N ALA A 52 -18.73 0.00 45.09
CA ALA A 52 -18.01 0.84 46.04
C ALA A 52 -18.93 1.88 46.70
N LEU A 53 -19.92 2.38 45.97
CA LEU A 53 -20.88 3.34 46.49
C LEU A 53 -21.71 2.77 47.65
N HIS A 54 -22.05 1.46 47.61
CA HIS A 54 -22.72 0.74 48.71
C HIS A 54 -21.83 0.52 49.94
N GLN A 55 -20.52 0.64 49.77
CA GLN A 55 -19.53 0.47 50.84
C GLN A 55 -19.12 1.81 51.48
N THR A 56 -19.68 2.93 51.00
CA THR A 56 -19.45 4.23 51.63
C THR A 56 -20.07 4.31 53.02
N PRO A 57 -19.49 5.12 53.94
CA PRO A 57 -20.04 5.29 55.27
C PRO A 57 -21.52 5.71 55.30
N PHE A 58 -21.96 6.49 54.30
CA PHE A 58 -23.38 6.90 54.17
C PHE A 58 -24.28 5.71 53.86
N ALA A 59 -23.89 4.85 52.93
CA ALA A 59 -24.69 3.66 52.57
C ALA A 59 -24.69 2.63 53.70
N ILE A 60 -23.54 2.37 54.35
CA ILE A 60 -23.42 1.41 55.44
C ILE A 60 -24.37 1.75 56.59
N LEU A 61 -24.39 3.02 57.00
CA LEU A 61 -25.23 3.46 58.11
C LEU A 61 -26.65 3.86 57.70
N ASN A 62 -26.93 3.87 56.40
CA ASN A 62 -28.17 4.38 55.84
C ASN A 62 -28.50 5.81 56.31
N VAL A 63 -27.45 6.65 56.32
CA VAL A 63 -27.54 8.09 56.66
C VAL A 63 -27.35 8.93 55.42
N THR A 64 -27.77 10.17 55.52
CA THR A 64 -27.67 11.16 54.42
C THR A 64 -26.67 12.29 54.76
N THR A 65 -26.28 13.07 53.76
CA THR A 65 -25.44 14.26 53.98
C THR A 65 -26.09 15.31 54.88
N ARG A 66 -27.42 15.28 55.04
CA ARG A 66 -28.24 16.20 55.82
C ARG A 66 -28.57 15.72 57.25
N ASP A 67 -28.10 14.50 57.64
CA ASP A 67 -28.27 13.98 58.99
C ASP A 67 -27.24 14.64 59.92
N ASP A 68 -27.71 15.01 61.14
CA ASP A 68 -26.86 15.59 62.15
C ASP A 68 -25.99 14.51 62.85
N ARG A 69 -25.03 15.00 63.62
CA ARG A 69 -24.10 14.09 64.35
C ARG A 69 -24.83 13.13 65.29
N ARG A 70 -25.90 13.57 65.91
CA ARG A 70 -26.67 12.74 66.82
C ARG A 70 -27.35 11.57 66.08
N ARG A 71 -27.98 11.90 64.94
CA ARG A 71 -28.63 10.87 64.10
C ARG A 71 -27.64 9.86 63.56
N ILE A 72 -26.44 10.28 63.14
CA ILE A 72 -25.37 9.38 62.70
C ILE A 72 -24.98 8.39 63.81
N VAL A 73 -24.85 8.87 65.06
CA VAL A 73 -24.51 7.99 66.19
C VAL A 73 -25.63 7.00 66.46
N GLU A 74 -26.89 7.44 66.51
CA GLU A 74 -28.04 6.59 66.72
C GLU A 74 -28.14 5.48 65.66
N LEU A 75 -28.03 5.81 64.38
CA LEU A 75 -28.07 4.85 63.27
C LEU A 75 -26.86 3.91 63.25
N ALA A 76 -25.69 4.35 63.67
CA ALA A 76 -24.53 3.47 63.81
C ALA A 76 -24.73 2.40 64.89
N GLU A 77 -25.33 2.80 66.02
CA GLU A 77 -25.69 1.82 67.10
C GLU A 77 -26.79 0.87 66.62
N GLU A 78 -27.82 1.36 65.95
CA GLU A 78 -28.90 0.53 65.39
C GLU A 78 -28.35 -0.47 64.36
N LYS A 79 -27.54 0.00 63.37
CA LYS A 79 -26.96 -0.85 62.34
C LYS A 79 -25.94 -1.87 62.87
N SER A 80 -25.28 -1.58 63.99
CA SER A 80 -24.39 -2.55 64.65
C SER A 80 -25.09 -3.79 65.16
N LEU A 81 -26.44 -3.81 65.20
CA LEU A 81 -27.23 -4.99 65.51
C LEU A 81 -27.42 -5.93 64.32
N GLU A 82 -27.28 -5.38 63.11
CA GLU A 82 -27.50 -6.07 61.83
C GLU A 82 -26.19 -6.37 61.08
N LEU A 83 -25.23 -5.48 61.18
CA LEU A 83 -23.93 -5.49 60.49
C LEU A 83 -22.79 -5.67 61.48
N ASP A 84 -21.57 -5.88 60.95
CA ASP A 84 -20.34 -5.93 61.73
C ASP A 84 -20.15 -4.64 62.55
N HIS A 85 -19.92 -4.80 63.85
CA HIS A 85 -19.77 -3.67 64.79
C HIS A 85 -18.59 -2.74 64.38
N ASP A 86 -17.46 -3.30 63.99
CA ASP A 86 -16.26 -2.50 63.66
C ASP A 86 -16.47 -1.70 62.38
N VAL A 87 -17.19 -2.26 61.39
CA VAL A 87 -17.60 -1.57 60.17
C VAL A 87 -18.50 -0.38 60.49
N CYS A 88 -19.50 -0.54 61.34
CA CYS A 88 -20.41 0.53 61.76
C CYS A 88 -19.69 1.62 62.56
N GLN A 89 -18.76 1.24 63.47
CA GLN A 89 -17.98 2.20 64.27
C GLN A 89 -17.00 2.98 63.40
N LYS A 90 -16.38 2.34 62.40
CA LYS A 90 -15.53 3.03 61.42
C LYS A 90 -16.36 4.03 60.60
N ALA A 91 -17.48 3.61 60.06
CA ALA A 91 -18.37 4.51 59.28
C ALA A 91 -18.83 5.72 60.11
N ARG A 92 -19.21 5.49 61.41
CA ARG A 92 -19.49 6.57 62.33
C ARG A 92 -18.32 7.54 62.52
N SER A 93 -17.13 6.98 62.79
CA SER A 93 -15.89 7.77 62.95
C SER A 93 -15.62 8.62 61.72
N ASP A 94 -15.71 8.04 60.53
CA ASP A 94 -15.45 8.71 59.27
C ASP A 94 -16.46 9.86 59.04
N LEU A 95 -17.73 9.71 59.40
CA LEU A 95 -18.72 10.76 59.21
C LEU A 95 -18.75 11.83 60.32
N THR A 96 -18.20 11.53 61.47
CA THR A 96 -18.16 12.50 62.61
C THR A 96 -16.85 13.25 62.76
N ASN A 97 -15.80 12.80 62.12
CA ASN A 97 -14.51 13.50 62.04
C ASN A 97 -14.49 14.47 60.85
N PRO A 98 -14.20 15.77 61.06
CA PRO A 98 -14.26 16.75 59.99
C PRO A 98 -13.39 16.46 58.73
N ARG A 99 -12.24 15.80 58.90
CA ARG A 99 -11.34 15.48 57.77
C ARG A 99 -11.86 14.32 56.94
N THR A 100 -12.18 13.17 57.58
CA THR A 100 -12.65 11.99 56.90
C THR A 100 -14.07 12.16 56.38
N ARG A 101 -14.86 13.05 56.99
CA ARG A 101 -16.20 13.40 56.52
C ARG A 101 -16.16 14.06 55.13
N LEU A 102 -15.24 15.00 54.88
CA LEU A 102 -15.12 15.63 53.58
C LEU A 102 -14.86 14.58 52.49
N SER A 103 -13.90 13.70 52.71
CA SER A 103 -13.61 12.63 51.75
C SER A 103 -14.84 11.72 51.51
N ALA A 104 -15.59 11.40 52.59
CA ALA A 104 -16.82 10.61 52.48
C ALA A 104 -17.93 11.37 51.70
N GLU A 105 -18.10 12.69 51.89
CA GLU A 105 -19.08 13.53 51.18
C GLU A 105 -18.74 13.63 49.70
N ILE A 106 -17.48 13.84 49.33
CA ILE A 106 -17.01 13.86 47.92
C ILE A 106 -17.18 12.49 47.26
N ALA A 107 -17.04 11.39 48.01
CA ALA A 107 -17.23 10.03 47.52
C ALA A 107 -18.72 9.59 47.48
N TRP A 108 -19.63 10.45 47.96
CA TRP A 108 -21.07 10.18 47.99
C TRP A 108 -21.80 10.94 46.87
N LEU A 109 -23.03 11.40 47.14
CA LEU A 109 -23.92 12.11 46.23
C LEU A 109 -24.24 13.51 46.76
N PRO A 110 -23.24 14.44 46.85
CA PRO A 110 -23.45 15.79 47.34
C PRO A 110 -24.45 16.53 46.46
N GLY A 111 -25.27 17.40 47.07
CA GLY A 111 -26.30 18.19 46.38
C GLY A 111 -27.54 17.39 45.98
N VAL A 112 -27.51 16.05 46.01
CA VAL A 112 -28.67 15.22 45.69
C VAL A 112 -29.60 15.10 46.90
N SER A 113 -30.92 15.24 46.67
CA SER A 113 -31.86 15.05 47.79
C SER A 113 -31.80 13.63 48.40
N PRO A 114 -31.92 13.50 49.72
CA PRO A 114 -31.77 12.22 50.41
C PRO A 114 -32.57 11.06 49.80
N ARG A 115 -33.82 11.31 49.46
CA ARG A 115 -34.70 10.32 48.85
C ARG A 115 -34.22 9.87 47.47
N LYS A 116 -33.80 10.82 46.64
CA LYS A 116 -33.28 10.50 45.28
C LYS A 116 -31.96 9.75 45.39
N ALA A 117 -31.07 10.13 46.31
CA ALA A 117 -29.79 9.46 46.52
C ALA A 117 -30.00 7.98 46.89
N SER A 118 -30.89 7.67 47.83
CA SER A 118 -31.23 6.27 48.22
C SER A 118 -31.80 5.50 47.02
N GLN A 119 -32.71 6.10 46.25
CA GLN A 119 -33.27 5.46 45.04
C GLN A 119 -32.23 5.14 43.99
N LEU A 120 -31.29 6.06 43.71
CA LEU A 120 -30.22 5.88 42.73
C LEU A 120 -29.25 4.76 43.16
N VAL A 121 -28.83 4.78 44.41
CA VAL A 121 -27.94 3.74 44.93
C VAL A 121 -28.59 2.35 44.95
N GLU A 122 -29.89 2.26 45.33
CA GLU A 122 -30.64 1.01 45.23
C GLU A 122 -30.83 0.57 43.78
N GLY A 123 -31.03 1.53 42.85
CA GLY A 123 -31.15 1.29 41.41
C GLY A 123 -29.92 0.60 40.82
N LEU A 124 -28.70 0.95 41.26
CA LEU A 124 -27.45 0.31 40.82
C LEU A 124 -27.43 -1.22 41.03
N LEU A 125 -28.15 -1.74 42.03
CA LEU A 125 -28.25 -3.19 42.26
C LEU A 125 -29.10 -3.90 41.20
N HIS A 126 -30.03 -3.19 40.57
CA HIS A 126 -30.96 -3.74 39.60
C HIS A 126 -30.52 -3.55 38.16
N ASP A 127 -30.14 -2.32 37.84
CA ASP A 127 -29.63 -1.92 36.53
C ASP A 127 -28.60 -0.79 36.68
N ALA A 128 -27.33 -1.16 36.72
CA ALA A 128 -26.27 -0.20 36.96
C ALA A 128 -26.12 0.80 35.80
N MET A 129 -26.46 0.40 34.57
CA MET A 129 -26.32 1.27 33.39
C MET A 129 -27.44 2.32 33.27
N ALA A 130 -28.57 2.12 33.98
CA ALA A 130 -29.66 3.10 33.98
C ALA A 130 -29.23 4.50 34.51
N VAL A 131 -28.14 4.57 35.28
CA VAL A 131 -27.63 5.85 35.80
C VAL A 131 -27.07 6.78 34.71
N ARG A 132 -26.75 6.28 33.51
CA ARG A 132 -26.34 7.08 32.37
C ARG A 132 -27.47 7.97 31.83
N GLU A 133 -28.70 7.54 31.95
CA GLU A 133 -29.88 8.27 31.50
C GLU A 133 -30.38 9.31 32.51
N GLU A 134 -29.80 9.34 33.70
CA GLU A 134 -30.19 10.30 34.74
C GLU A 134 -29.75 11.72 34.37
N SER A 135 -30.65 12.67 34.49
CA SER A 135 -30.41 14.08 34.18
C SER A 135 -30.66 15.02 35.35
N GLY A 136 -29.98 16.14 35.35
CA GLY A 136 -30.17 17.18 36.38
C GLY A 136 -29.56 16.81 37.74
N LEU A 137 -28.61 15.89 37.77
CA LEU A 137 -27.78 15.60 38.95
C LEU A 137 -26.59 16.58 38.98
N PRO A 138 -26.08 16.96 40.18
CA PRO A 138 -24.75 17.59 40.27
C PRO A 138 -23.69 16.73 39.63
N THR A 139 -22.74 17.36 38.90
CA THR A 139 -21.73 16.67 38.09
C THR A 139 -20.94 15.63 38.90
N LEU A 140 -20.47 15.99 40.11
CA LEU A 140 -19.73 15.06 40.98
C LEU A 140 -20.59 13.86 41.41
N ALA A 141 -21.86 14.10 41.76
CA ALA A 141 -22.77 13.03 42.18
C ALA A 141 -23.07 12.07 41.02
N HIS A 142 -23.28 12.62 39.81
CA HIS A 142 -23.48 11.80 38.61
C HIS A 142 -22.25 10.95 38.30
N LEU A 143 -21.04 11.53 38.31
CA LEU A 143 -19.79 10.80 38.11
C LEU A 143 -19.57 9.68 39.14
N ASN A 144 -19.95 9.89 40.40
CA ASN A 144 -19.86 8.84 41.41
C ASN A 144 -20.78 7.64 41.13
N LEU A 145 -21.95 7.89 40.54
CA LEU A 145 -22.88 6.84 40.09
C LEU A 145 -22.34 6.14 38.84
N LEU A 146 -21.84 6.90 37.87
CA LEU A 146 -21.24 6.35 36.63
C LEU A 146 -20.02 5.49 36.95
N ALA A 147 -19.14 5.94 37.86
CA ALA A 147 -17.98 5.15 38.30
C ALA A 147 -18.44 3.81 38.99
N ALA A 148 -19.51 3.85 39.79
CA ALA A 148 -20.07 2.66 40.35
C ALA A 148 -20.66 1.71 39.29
N ALA A 149 -21.19 2.25 38.18
CA ALA A 149 -21.69 1.45 37.07
C ALA A 149 -20.58 0.68 36.35
N PHE A 150 -19.36 1.22 36.25
CA PHE A 150 -18.21 0.51 35.68
C PHE A 150 -17.86 -0.78 36.43
N GLU A 151 -18.18 -0.87 37.71
CA GLU A 151 -17.97 -2.10 38.47
C GLU A 151 -18.88 -3.26 38.01
N ALA A 152 -19.99 -2.96 37.33
CA ALA A 152 -20.91 -3.90 36.73
C ALA A 152 -20.55 -4.33 35.31
N VAL A 153 -19.62 -3.64 34.66
CA VAL A 153 -19.14 -3.96 33.29
C VAL A 153 -18.48 -5.33 33.27
N ASP A 154 -18.83 -6.13 32.29
CA ASP A 154 -18.26 -7.44 32.00
C ASP A 154 -18.01 -7.65 30.51
N GLY A 155 -17.52 -8.82 30.12
CA GLY A 155 -17.17 -9.13 28.72
C GLY A 155 -18.35 -9.28 27.74
N GLU A 156 -19.61 -9.13 28.22
CA GLU A 156 -20.81 -9.21 27.39
C GLU A 156 -21.27 -7.81 26.86
N HIS A 157 -20.66 -6.72 27.37
CA HIS A 157 -20.97 -5.36 26.92
C HIS A 157 -20.43 -5.11 25.53
N ASP A 158 -21.20 -4.34 24.74
CA ASP A 158 -20.80 -3.90 23.41
C ASP A 158 -19.62 -2.92 23.50
N ALA A 159 -18.65 -3.07 22.59
CA ALA A 159 -17.43 -2.27 22.62
C ALA A 159 -17.69 -0.78 22.31
N GLU A 160 -18.56 -0.48 21.34
CA GLU A 160 -18.90 0.88 20.92
C GLU A 160 -19.68 1.60 22.04
N ASP A 161 -20.64 0.89 22.70
CA ASP A 161 -21.38 1.45 23.82
C ASP A 161 -20.45 1.75 25.02
N LEU A 162 -19.50 0.84 25.30
CA LEU A 162 -18.54 1.04 26.37
C LEU A 162 -17.54 2.18 26.07
N ALA A 163 -17.10 2.31 24.85
CA ALA A 163 -16.27 3.43 24.42
C ALA A 163 -17.01 4.76 24.62
N SER A 164 -18.26 4.84 24.16
CA SER A 164 -19.11 6.02 24.37
C SER A 164 -19.31 6.34 25.85
N PHE A 165 -19.45 5.32 26.69
CA PHE A 165 -19.59 5.50 28.14
C PHE A 165 -18.31 6.08 28.77
N ILE A 166 -17.12 5.61 28.36
CA ILE A 166 -15.85 6.14 28.85
C ILE A 166 -15.69 7.60 28.41
N GLN A 167 -16.03 7.93 27.15
CA GLN A 167 -15.99 9.29 26.63
C GLN A 167 -16.91 10.23 27.43
N GLU A 168 -18.15 9.80 27.71
CA GLU A 168 -19.12 10.55 28.53
C GLU A 168 -18.52 10.90 29.90
N VAL A 169 -17.94 9.91 30.58
CA VAL A 169 -17.31 10.12 31.89
C VAL A 169 -16.09 11.04 31.80
N ALA A 170 -15.27 10.91 30.76
CA ALA A 170 -14.10 11.75 30.58
C ALA A 170 -14.46 13.23 30.45
N TYR A 171 -15.45 13.58 29.63
CA TYR A 171 -15.93 14.96 29.50
C TYR A 171 -16.55 15.49 30.80
N LEU A 172 -17.36 14.67 31.49
CA LEU A 172 -17.93 15.07 32.78
C LEU A 172 -16.87 15.30 33.86
N VAL A 173 -15.73 14.56 33.82
CA VAL A 173 -14.61 14.78 34.77
C VAL A 173 -13.96 16.15 34.54
N ASP A 174 -13.88 16.60 33.29
CA ASP A 174 -13.34 17.92 32.97
C ASP A 174 -14.34 19.05 33.31
N GLU A 175 -15.64 18.76 33.37
CA GLU A 175 -16.69 19.71 33.78
C GLU A 175 -16.83 19.87 35.30
N ILE A 176 -16.06 19.15 36.13
CA ILE A 176 -16.13 19.31 37.58
C ILE A 176 -15.62 20.70 37.98
N ASP A 177 -16.52 21.54 38.51
CA ASP A 177 -16.17 22.81 39.10
C ASP A 177 -16.03 22.67 40.63
N PRO A 178 -14.82 22.88 41.21
CA PRO A 178 -14.60 22.84 42.65
C PRO A 178 -15.47 23.80 43.47
N GLU A 179 -15.85 24.96 42.90
CA GLU A 179 -16.73 25.94 43.58
C GLU A 179 -18.16 25.43 43.70
N ASP A 180 -18.66 24.77 42.66
CA ASP A 180 -19.98 24.14 42.70
C ASP A 180 -20.02 22.98 43.71
N VAL A 181 -18.97 22.13 43.74
CA VAL A 181 -18.85 21.07 44.72
C VAL A 181 -18.78 21.61 46.14
N LEU A 182 -18.04 22.67 46.38
CA LEU A 182 -17.94 23.37 47.65
C LEU A 182 -19.31 23.90 48.11
N ARG A 183 -20.06 24.53 47.21
CA ARG A 183 -21.41 25.04 47.46
C ARG A 183 -22.36 23.90 47.85
N ASP A 184 -22.41 22.81 47.06
CA ASP A 184 -23.32 21.68 47.28
C ASP A 184 -23.08 20.99 48.63
N ILE A 185 -21.80 20.80 48.99
CA ILE A 185 -21.40 20.22 50.28
C ILE A 185 -21.80 21.18 51.43
N ASN A 186 -21.53 22.48 51.30
CA ASN A 186 -21.87 23.44 52.37
C ASN A 186 -23.37 23.63 52.56
N GLU A 187 -24.17 23.53 51.50
CA GLU A 187 -25.61 23.54 51.60
C GLU A 187 -26.13 22.35 52.43
N ASP A 188 -25.61 21.14 52.21
CA ASP A 188 -25.95 19.93 52.98
C ASP A 188 -25.44 20.04 54.45
N ARG A 189 -24.23 20.62 54.66
CA ARG A 189 -23.67 20.85 55.99
C ARG A 189 -24.47 21.90 56.78
N ALA A 190 -24.99 22.94 56.14
CA ALA A 190 -25.86 23.94 56.76
C ALA A 190 -27.12 23.28 57.36
N VAL A 191 -27.67 22.26 56.67
CA VAL A 191 -28.86 21.51 57.20
C VAL A 191 -28.45 20.54 58.32
N SER A 192 -27.30 19.85 58.19
CA SER A 192 -26.84 18.83 59.17
C SER A 192 -26.12 19.42 60.39
N GLY A 193 -25.84 20.75 60.38
CA GLY A 193 -25.13 21.42 61.47
C GLY A 193 -23.64 21.14 61.57
N PHE A 194 -23.04 20.61 60.54
CA PHE A 194 -21.58 20.49 60.46
C PHE A 194 -20.91 21.80 59.99
N PRO A 195 -19.66 22.07 60.40
CA PRO A 195 -18.95 23.27 60.01
C PRO A 195 -18.79 23.35 58.51
N GLU A 196 -19.01 24.59 57.95
CA GLU A 196 -18.71 24.88 56.56
C GLU A 196 -17.22 24.71 56.20
N ILE A 197 -16.96 24.24 54.99
CA ILE A 197 -15.63 24.27 54.38
C ILE A 197 -15.41 25.64 53.81
N ARG A 198 -14.25 26.25 54.11
CA ARG A 198 -13.90 27.61 53.63
C ARG A 198 -12.73 27.62 52.66
N ALA A 199 -11.94 26.56 52.68
CA ALA A 199 -10.72 26.47 51.91
C ALA A 199 -10.98 25.59 50.65
N LEU A 200 -10.92 26.19 49.46
CA LEU A 200 -11.14 25.51 48.18
C LEU A 200 -10.11 24.46 47.88
N ASP A 201 -8.83 24.69 48.34
CA ASP A 201 -7.72 23.76 48.20
C ASP A 201 -8.00 22.38 48.82
N GLN A 202 -8.84 22.31 49.85
CA GLN A 202 -9.26 21.03 50.42
C GLN A 202 -10.20 20.25 49.50
N ILE A 203 -11.07 20.96 48.81
CA ILE A 203 -11.97 20.35 47.81
C ILE A 203 -11.13 19.85 46.62
N GLU A 204 -10.23 20.72 46.10
CA GLU A 204 -9.35 20.37 44.96
C GLU A 204 -8.50 19.13 45.26
N ALA A 205 -7.93 19.03 46.46
CA ALA A 205 -7.13 17.88 46.88
C ALA A 205 -7.95 16.57 46.89
N GLU A 206 -9.17 16.62 47.45
CA GLU A 206 -10.06 15.45 47.49
C GLU A 206 -10.61 15.10 46.09
N LEU A 207 -10.87 16.09 45.23
CA LEU A 207 -11.25 15.89 43.84
C LEU A 207 -10.12 15.22 43.03
N ALA A 208 -8.87 15.60 43.28
CA ALA A 208 -7.74 14.94 42.64
C ALA A 208 -7.67 13.44 42.98
N GLU A 209 -7.91 13.07 44.27
CA GLU A 209 -8.04 11.67 44.67
C GLU A 209 -9.25 11.01 44.00
N ARG A 210 -10.36 11.75 43.86
CA ARG A 210 -11.57 11.21 43.23
C ARG A 210 -11.38 10.95 41.73
N LYS A 211 -10.68 11.82 40.99
CA LYS A 211 -10.30 11.62 39.58
C LYS A 211 -9.44 10.36 39.43
N ARG A 212 -8.50 10.11 40.33
CA ARG A 212 -7.72 8.84 40.34
C ARG A 212 -8.61 7.61 40.55
N TYR A 213 -9.63 7.71 41.41
CA TYR A 213 -10.60 6.63 41.59
C TYR A 213 -11.39 6.37 40.30
N TYR A 214 -11.85 7.40 39.57
CA TYR A 214 -12.56 7.22 38.30
C TYR A 214 -11.70 6.50 37.27
N ARG A 215 -10.44 6.90 37.13
CA ARG A 215 -9.47 6.20 36.28
C ARG A 215 -9.33 4.72 36.68
N SER A 216 -9.18 4.44 37.97
CA SER A 216 -9.05 3.06 38.47
C SER A 216 -10.31 2.24 38.19
N ALA A 217 -11.51 2.80 38.37
CA ALA A 217 -12.78 2.09 38.15
C ALA A 217 -12.96 1.72 36.66
N ILE A 218 -12.59 2.62 35.74
CA ILE A 218 -12.59 2.36 34.30
C ILE A 218 -11.54 1.31 33.96
N LYS A 219 -10.31 1.47 34.44
CA LYS A 219 -9.22 0.51 34.21
C LYS A 219 -9.61 -0.90 34.68
N ASP A 220 -10.14 -1.03 35.91
CA ASP A 220 -10.60 -2.31 36.43
C ASP A 220 -11.74 -2.93 35.60
N ALA A 221 -12.56 -2.11 34.95
CA ALA A 221 -13.57 -2.56 33.99
C ALA A 221 -12.91 -3.08 32.69
N LEU A 222 -11.96 -2.34 32.13
CA LEU A 222 -11.21 -2.70 30.93
C LEU A 222 -10.41 -4.00 31.12
N ASP A 223 -9.79 -4.21 32.30
CA ASP A 223 -9.02 -5.42 32.64
C ASP A 223 -9.87 -6.70 32.66
N ARG A 224 -11.20 -6.57 32.76
CA ARG A 224 -12.12 -7.71 32.69
C ARG A 224 -12.52 -8.10 31.30
N LEU A 225 -12.18 -7.27 30.28
CA LEU A 225 -12.56 -7.51 28.90
C LEU A 225 -11.63 -8.53 28.20
N PRO A 226 -12.15 -9.28 27.22
CA PRO A 226 -11.30 -10.03 26.32
C PRO A 226 -10.30 -9.09 25.58
N PRO A 227 -9.07 -9.53 25.27
CA PRO A 227 -8.06 -8.65 24.67
C PRO A 227 -8.51 -7.96 23.37
N THR A 228 -9.28 -8.65 22.54
CA THR A 228 -9.81 -8.07 21.28
C THR A 228 -10.83 -6.96 21.55
N THR A 229 -11.69 -7.14 22.55
CA THR A 229 -12.68 -6.14 22.97
C THR A 229 -11.99 -4.95 23.62
N LEU A 230 -10.99 -5.21 24.48
CA LEU A 230 -10.18 -4.14 25.10
C LEU A 230 -9.53 -3.23 24.05
N VAL A 231 -8.85 -3.82 23.05
CA VAL A 231 -8.23 -3.07 21.96
C VAL A 231 -9.27 -2.24 21.21
N GLN A 232 -10.43 -2.82 20.89
CA GLN A 232 -11.51 -2.13 20.19
C GLN A 232 -12.03 -0.95 21.01
N VAL A 233 -12.36 -1.16 22.29
CA VAL A 233 -12.83 -0.09 23.19
C VAL A 233 -11.83 1.04 23.30
N MET A 234 -10.55 0.73 23.47
CA MET A 234 -9.50 1.75 23.57
C MET A 234 -9.36 2.54 22.27
N THR A 235 -9.39 1.86 21.10
CA THR A 235 -9.32 2.52 19.81
C THR A 235 -10.52 3.45 19.59
N ASP A 236 -11.76 2.92 19.76
CA ASP A 236 -12.98 3.70 19.55
C ASP A 236 -13.08 4.88 20.52
N THR A 237 -12.60 4.69 21.78
CA THR A 237 -12.56 5.75 22.78
C THR A 237 -11.64 6.90 22.34
N VAL A 238 -10.39 6.59 21.96
CA VAL A 238 -9.40 7.62 21.58
C VAL A 238 -9.77 8.27 20.25
N GLU A 239 -10.17 7.48 19.24
CA GLU A 239 -10.57 7.99 17.94
C GLU A 239 -11.74 8.99 18.07
N GLY A 240 -12.75 8.64 18.88
CA GLY A 240 -13.93 9.50 19.06
C GLY A 240 -13.63 10.81 19.77
N VAL A 241 -12.79 10.83 20.81
CA VAL A 241 -12.47 12.08 21.53
C VAL A 241 -11.42 12.92 20.81
N THR A 242 -10.55 12.30 20.01
CA THR A 242 -9.46 13.02 19.31
C THR A 242 -9.79 13.34 17.86
N LEU A 243 -10.98 12.96 17.37
CA LEU A 243 -11.36 13.08 15.95
C LEU A 243 -10.27 12.50 15.00
N GLY A 244 -9.77 11.32 15.33
CA GLY A 244 -8.68 10.68 14.58
C GLY A 244 -7.31 11.31 14.81
N GLY A 245 -7.09 11.88 16.00
CA GLY A 245 -5.83 12.50 16.41
C GLY A 245 -5.68 13.97 16.01
N GLU A 246 -6.76 14.65 15.62
CA GLU A 246 -6.73 16.08 15.24
C GLU A 246 -7.02 17.01 16.44
N ASP A 247 -7.75 16.52 17.46
CA ASP A 247 -8.10 17.26 18.66
C ASP A 247 -7.49 16.65 19.93
N HIS A 248 -7.28 17.47 20.96
CA HIS A 248 -6.79 17.01 22.25
C HIS A 248 -7.84 16.18 22.98
N ALA A 249 -7.41 15.07 23.58
CA ALA A 249 -8.26 14.26 24.43
C ALA A 249 -8.42 14.89 25.83
N PRO A 250 -9.51 14.56 26.57
CA PRO A 250 -9.59 14.79 28.01
C PRO A 250 -8.44 14.11 28.77
N GLU A 251 -7.95 14.75 29.86
CA GLU A 251 -6.83 14.24 30.68
C GLU A 251 -7.03 12.79 31.15
N LEU A 252 -8.26 12.41 31.47
CA LEU A 252 -8.60 11.04 31.89
C LEU A 252 -8.32 10.02 30.79
N ILE A 253 -8.56 10.36 29.52
CA ILE A 253 -8.31 9.48 28.39
C ILE A 253 -6.80 9.35 28.15
N ASP A 254 -6.05 10.43 28.21
CA ASP A 254 -4.58 10.38 28.10
C ASP A 254 -3.97 9.48 29.19
N ASP A 255 -4.43 9.60 30.44
CA ASP A 255 -4.03 8.75 31.57
C ASP A 255 -4.37 7.25 31.34
N LEU A 256 -5.51 6.96 30.71
CA LEU A 256 -5.91 5.59 30.36
C LEU A 256 -5.04 5.02 29.24
N VAL A 257 -4.70 5.83 28.22
CA VAL A 257 -3.81 5.42 27.13
C VAL A 257 -2.39 5.18 27.65
N ASP A 258 -1.86 6.04 28.52
CA ASP A 258 -0.55 5.86 29.11
C ASP A 258 -0.49 4.54 29.94
N SER A 259 -1.57 4.20 30.63
CA SER A 259 -1.68 2.92 31.36
C SER A 259 -1.74 1.73 30.40
N TYR A 260 -2.50 1.84 29.33
CA TYR A 260 -2.64 0.83 28.27
C TYR A 260 -1.30 0.59 27.54
N GLU A 261 -0.55 1.64 27.23
CA GLU A 261 0.77 1.55 26.61
C GLU A 261 1.75 0.73 27.47
N VAL A 262 1.79 1.01 28.77
CA VAL A 262 2.63 0.24 29.71
C VAL A 262 2.26 -1.24 29.73
N GLU A 263 0.97 -1.57 29.71
CA GLU A 263 0.48 -2.96 29.74
C GLU A 263 0.74 -3.71 28.43
N THR A 264 0.63 -3.03 27.30
CA THR A 264 0.83 -3.61 25.95
C THR A 264 2.27 -3.62 25.49
N GLN A 265 3.17 -2.91 26.17
CA GLN A 265 4.59 -2.76 25.80
C GLN A 265 5.28 -4.11 25.51
N GLY A 266 5.04 -5.12 26.35
CA GLY A 266 5.64 -6.45 26.18
C GLY A 266 5.17 -7.18 24.91
N PHE A 267 3.91 -6.98 24.53
CA PHE A 267 3.37 -7.51 23.27
C PHE A 267 3.94 -6.76 22.08
N LEU A 268 3.90 -5.43 22.10
CA LEU A 268 4.39 -4.57 21.01
C LEU A 268 5.87 -4.83 20.73
N GLN A 269 6.70 -4.94 21.77
CA GLN A 269 8.12 -5.27 21.63
C GLN A 269 8.34 -6.62 20.97
N LYS A 270 7.59 -7.65 21.39
CA LYS A 270 7.70 -8.99 20.82
C LYS A 270 7.31 -9.03 19.34
N GLU A 271 6.22 -8.36 18.96
CA GLU A 271 5.79 -8.31 17.56
C GLU A 271 6.77 -7.48 16.71
N ALA A 272 7.35 -6.38 17.23
CA ALA A 272 8.42 -5.64 16.57
C ALA A 272 9.65 -6.52 16.33
N GLU A 273 10.07 -7.34 17.30
CA GLU A 273 11.13 -8.33 17.10
C GLU A 273 10.80 -9.36 16.01
N ASN A 274 9.53 -9.77 15.90
CA ASN A 274 9.07 -10.69 14.86
C ASN A 274 9.15 -10.03 13.48
N VAL A 275 8.72 -8.76 13.35
CA VAL A 275 8.89 -7.96 12.12
C VAL A 275 10.36 -7.88 11.74
N HIS A 276 11.25 -7.54 12.67
CA HIS A 276 12.69 -7.47 12.42
C HIS A 276 13.28 -8.80 11.91
N LYS A 277 12.88 -9.94 12.50
CA LYS A 277 13.29 -11.28 12.03
C LYS A 277 12.79 -11.57 10.61
N LEU A 278 11.56 -11.15 10.28
CA LEU A 278 10.97 -11.33 8.95
C LEU A 278 11.64 -10.42 7.91
N ILE A 279 11.96 -9.18 8.25
CA ILE A 279 12.74 -8.26 7.42
C ILE A 279 14.10 -8.89 7.06
N LYS A 280 14.81 -9.38 8.08
CA LYS A 280 16.10 -10.06 7.87
C LYS A 280 15.97 -11.28 6.96
N ALA A 281 14.98 -12.14 7.22
CA ALA A 281 14.75 -13.34 6.39
C ALA A 281 14.36 -12.99 4.94
N ALA A 282 13.59 -11.91 4.73
CA ALA A 282 13.27 -11.41 3.40
C ALA A 282 14.53 -10.94 2.66
N ARG A 283 15.40 -10.15 3.31
CA ARG A 283 16.70 -9.71 2.76
C ARG A 283 17.61 -10.88 2.41
N ASP A 284 17.76 -11.83 3.32
CA ASP A 284 18.60 -13.02 3.11
C ASP A 284 18.11 -13.89 1.92
N SER A 285 16.80 -13.88 1.67
CA SER A 285 16.16 -14.64 0.58
C SER A 285 16.11 -13.88 -0.76
N ALA A 286 16.41 -12.58 -0.78
CA ALA A 286 16.20 -11.71 -1.94
C ALA A 286 17.01 -12.15 -3.17
N ASN A 287 18.23 -12.65 -2.99
CA ASN A 287 19.04 -13.18 -4.08
C ASN A 287 18.45 -14.43 -4.76
N SER A 288 17.49 -15.11 -4.12
CA SER A 288 16.79 -16.28 -4.67
C SER A 288 15.54 -15.92 -5.48
N GLY A 289 15.24 -14.62 -5.63
CA GLY A 289 14.15 -14.08 -6.43
C GLY A 289 12.87 -13.84 -5.66
N GLU A 290 11.93 -13.15 -6.31
CA GLU A 290 10.68 -12.65 -5.72
C GLU A 290 9.82 -13.75 -5.07
N ALA A 291 9.77 -14.94 -5.67
CA ALA A 291 9.00 -16.07 -5.13
C ALA A 291 9.52 -16.54 -3.76
N ALA A 292 10.82 -16.39 -3.49
CA ALA A 292 11.42 -16.74 -2.20
C ALA A 292 11.17 -15.67 -1.13
N VAL A 293 11.05 -14.40 -1.52
CA VAL A 293 10.79 -13.27 -0.63
C VAL A 293 9.32 -13.19 -0.23
N LYS A 294 8.41 -13.45 -1.18
CA LYS A 294 6.96 -13.30 -1.00
C LYS A 294 6.40 -13.89 0.31
N PRO A 295 6.76 -15.13 0.74
CA PRO A 295 6.21 -15.69 1.98
C PRO A 295 6.61 -14.91 3.24
N TYR A 296 7.77 -14.25 3.23
CA TYR A 296 8.21 -13.42 4.36
C TYR A 296 7.48 -12.09 4.38
N VAL A 297 7.26 -11.47 3.22
CA VAL A 297 6.43 -10.27 3.09
C VAL A 297 4.98 -10.55 3.49
N ASP A 298 4.40 -11.69 3.09
CA ASP A 298 3.04 -12.09 3.49
C ASP A 298 2.92 -12.24 5.03
N LYS A 299 3.93 -12.79 5.69
CA LYS A 299 3.96 -12.92 7.15
C LYS A 299 4.23 -11.59 7.84
N LEU A 300 5.10 -10.76 7.28
CA LEU A 300 5.39 -9.42 7.79
C LEU A 300 4.12 -8.56 7.78
N ASP A 301 3.36 -8.58 6.69
CA ASP A 301 2.07 -7.91 6.58
C ASP A 301 1.13 -8.32 7.74
N ALA A 302 0.97 -9.62 7.98
CA ALA A 302 0.11 -10.13 9.04
C ALA A 302 0.57 -9.72 10.45
N VAL A 303 1.89 -9.76 10.71
CA VAL A 303 2.47 -9.39 12.03
C VAL A 303 2.39 -7.88 12.24
N ALA A 304 2.71 -7.08 11.21
CA ALA A 304 2.61 -5.62 11.29
C ALA A 304 1.17 -5.16 11.56
N ARG A 305 0.18 -5.77 10.92
CA ARG A 305 -1.24 -5.48 11.20
C ARG A 305 -1.68 -5.88 12.62
N ASN A 306 -1.15 -6.96 13.18
CA ASN A 306 -1.44 -7.33 14.56
C ASN A 306 -0.80 -6.36 15.55
N TRP A 307 0.40 -5.89 15.24
CA TRP A 307 1.11 -4.88 16.02
C TRP A 307 0.33 -3.55 15.99
N ASP A 308 -0.05 -3.10 14.81
CA ASP A 308 -0.76 -1.85 14.57
C ASP A 308 -2.10 -1.77 15.31
N LYS A 309 -2.92 -2.81 15.24
CA LYS A 309 -4.19 -2.86 15.99
C LYS A 309 -4.03 -2.53 17.46
N VAL A 310 -2.95 -3.00 18.08
CA VAL A 310 -2.69 -2.75 19.51
C VAL A 310 -2.06 -1.37 19.72
N ALA A 311 -1.26 -0.90 18.77
CA ALA A 311 -0.59 0.39 18.84
C ALA A 311 -1.50 1.57 18.47
N GLN A 312 -2.58 1.35 17.72
CA GLN A 312 -3.40 2.41 17.14
C GLN A 312 -3.95 3.43 18.15
N PRO A 313 -4.53 3.04 19.32
CA PRO A 313 -4.96 4.04 20.30
C PRO A 313 -3.79 4.87 20.86
N ILE A 314 -2.58 4.29 20.94
CA ILE A 314 -1.38 4.99 21.39
C ILE A 314 -0.92 5.99 20.30
N GLN A 315 -0.94 5.57 19.03
CA GLN A 315 -0.59 6.44 17.89
C GLN A 315 -1.53 7.63 17.76
N LEU A 316 -2.85 7.40 17.88
CA LEU A 316 -3.87 8.45 17.82
C LEU A 316 -3.71 9.45 18.98
N SER A 317 -3.50 8.98 20.22
CA SER A 317 -3.26 9.84 21.37
C SER A 317 -1.94 10.61 21.23
N ALA A 318 -0.87 9.98 20.75
CA ALA A 318 0.40 10.64 20.48
C ALA A 318 0.24 11.77 19.43
N LYS A 319 -0.45 11.49 18.33
CA LYS A 319 -0.77 12.48 17.29
C LYS A 319 -1.57 13.65 17.86
N ALA A 320 -2.61 13.37 18.64
CA ALA A 320 -3.46 14.39 19.28
C ALA A 320 -2.66 15.29 20.24
N ARG A 321 -1.67 14.73 20.93
CA ARG A 321 -0.74 15.46 21.81
C ARG A 321 0.40 16.17 21.07
N GLY A 322 0.51 15.96 19.73
CA GLY A 322 1.59 16.51 18.92
C GLY A 322 2.97 15.91 19.22
N ILE A 323 3.02 14.67 19.67
CA ILE A 323 4.25 13.94 19.98
C ILE A 323 4.39 12.72 19.07
N ASP A 324 5.63 12.30 18.78
CA ASP A 324 5.90 11.12 18.00
C ASP A 324 5.87 9.86 18.87
N HIS A 325 5.17 8.83 18.41
CA HIS A 325 5.31 7.49 18.98
C HIS A 325 6.56 6.81 18.39
N GLU A 326 7.68 6.84 19.11
CA GLU A 326 8.99 6.37 18.62
C GLU A 326 8.95 4.92 18.11
N ALA A 327 8.27 4.01 18.82
CA ALA A 327 8.20 2.61 18.44
C ALA A 327 7.50 2.41 17.08
N SER A 328 6.43 3.17 16.80
CA SER A 328 5.74 3.17 15.49
C SER A 328 6.65 3.70 14.39
N ARG A 329 7.32 4.82 14.65
CA ARG A 329 8.23 5.45 13.70
C ARG A 329 9.38 4.53 13.32
N ASP A 330 10.03 3.91 14.30
CA ASP A 330 11.15 3.02 14.07
C ASP A 330 10.73 1.78 13.27
N LEU A 331 9.60 1.17 13.62
CA LEU A 331 9.05 0.03 12.89
C LEU A 331 8.71 0.37 11.44
N ALA A 332 8.10 1.54 11.22
CA ALA A 332 7.77 2.04 9.88
C ALA A 332 9.03 2.23 9.03
N TYR A 333 10.08 2.83 9.57
CA TYR A 333 11.33 3.02 8.85
C TYR A 333 12.07 1.71 8.54
N GLU A 334 11.99 0.71 9.42
CA GLU A 334 12.55 -0.62 9.13
C GLU A 334 11.83 -1.30 7.96
N ILE A 335 10.49 -1.27 7.94
CA ILE A 335 9.69 -1.83 6.83
C ILE A 335 9.95 -1.04 5.55
N ARG A 336 10.02 0.30 5.60
CA ARG A 336 10.36 1.16 4.47
C ARG A 336 11.74 0.84 3.91
N SER A 337 12.72 0.64 4.79
CA SER A 337 14.08 0.25 4.37
C SER A 337 14.07 -1.06 3.58
N LEU A 338 13.27 -2.05 4.00
CA LEU A 338 13.10 -3.29 3.25
C LEU A 338 12.47 -3.04 1.87
N ALA A 339 11.43 -2.21 1.80
CA ALA A 339 10.76 -1.88 0.52
C ALA A 339 11.74 -1.26 -0.48
N ILE A 340 12.57 -0.32 -0.02
CA ILE A 340 13.61 0.33 -0.82
C ILE A 340 14.69 -0.67 -1.27
N ASP A 341 15.17 -1.53 -0.37
CA ASP A 341 16.18 -2.55 -0.68
C ASP A 341 15.67 -3.55 -1.74
N LEU A 342 14.44 -4.05 -1.59
CA LEU A 342 13.84 -4.99 -2.52
C LEU A 342 13.69 -4.41 -3.93
N PHE A 343 13.39 -3.12 -4.04
CA PHE A 343 13.30 -2.47 -5.34
C PHE A 343 14.69 -2.12 -5.90
N ASN A 344 15.50 -1.34 -5.17
CA ASN A 344 16.75 -0.77 -5.70
C ASN A 344 17.82 -1.84 -5.96
N THR A 345 17.89 -2.87 -5.12
CA THR A 345 18.94 -3.89 -5.22
C THR A 345 18.49 -5.11 -6.01
N HIS A 346 17.20 -5.47 -5.92
CA HIS A 346 16.68 -6.73 -6.47
C HIS A 346 15.59 -6.56 -7.52
N ASP A 347 15.21 -5.33 -7.87
CA ASP A 347 14.18 -5.00 -8.88
C ASP A 347 12.79 -5.62 -8.62
N MET A 348 12.46 -5.86 -7.33
CA MET A 348 11.21 -6.49 -6.90
C MET A 348 10.09 -5.46 -6.70
N LEU A 349 9.66 -4.83 -7.80
CA LEU A 349 8.66 -3.76 -7.79
C LEU A 349 7.37 -4.15 -7.05
N THR A 350 6.84 -5.36 -7.29
CA THR A 350 5.57 -5.81 -6.69
C THR A 350 5.66 -5.88 -5.17
N GLN A 351 6.76 -6.43 -4.61
CA GLN A 351 6.92 -6.56 -3.16
C GLN A 351 7.17 -5.20 -2.51
N SER A 352 7.93 -4.32 -3.18
CA SER A 352 8.14 -2.94 -2.72
C SER A 352 6.82 -2.17 -2.65
N GLN A 353 5.99 -2.23 -3.71
CA GLN A 353 4.66 -1.59 -3.72
C GLN A 353 3.74 -2.13 -2.62
N ARG A 354 3.77 -3.43 -2.33
CA ARG A 354 2.98 -4.02 -1.24
C ARG A 354 3.39 -3.47 0.12
N LEU A 355 4.70 -3.41 0.39
CA LEU A 355 5.22 -2.87 1.66
C LEU A 355 4.93 -1.37 1.80
N THR A 356 5.06 -0.61 0.69
CA THR A 356 4.71 0.81 0.68
C THR A 356 3.22 1.03 0.95
N GLY A 357 2.34 0.22 0.33
CA GLY A 357 0.90 0.25 0.60
C GLY A 357 0.55 -0.13 2.06
N LEU A 358 1.25 -1.12 2.62
CA LEU A 358 1.10 -1.49 4.03
C LEU A 358 1.47 -0.31 4.95
N LEU A 359 2.56 0.39 4.65
CA LEU A 359 2.99 1.57 5.41
C LEU A 359 1.98 2.71 5.33
N GLN A 360 1.40 2.97 4.16
CA GLN A 360 0.34 3.99 3.99
C GLN A 360 -0.91 3.69 4.83
N GLU A 361 -1.22 2.40 4.98
CA GLU A 361 -2.39 1.96 5.75
C GLU A 361 -2.15 2.00 7.27
N LEU A 362 -1.00 1.49 7.74
CA LEU A 362 -0.75 1.28 9.17
C LEU A 362 -0.12 2.49 9.90
N PHE A 363 0.48 3.43 9.18
CA PHE A 363 1.21 4.55 9.80
C PHE A 363 0.75 5.91 9.27
N ALA A 364 -0.53 6.00 8.91
CA ALA A 364 -1.15 7.25 8.45
C ALA A 364 -1.14 8.34 9.53
N GLU A 365 -1.16 7.94 10.79
CA GLU A 365 -1.13 8.81 11.96
C GLU A 365 0.23 9.49 12.20
N LEU A 366 1.30 9.03 11.52
CA LEU A 366 2.65 9.58 11.64
C LEU A 366 2.98 10.51 10.46
N PRO A 367 2.87 11.84 10.60
CA PRO A 367 2.97 12.77 9.46
C PRO A 367 4.29 12.67 8.69
N GLU A 368 5.42 12.56 9.40
CA GLU A 368 6.74 12.44 8.74
C GLU A 368 6.90 11.15 7.93
N VAL A 369 6.35 10.05 8.42
CA VAL A 369 6.38 8.75 7.72
C VAL A 369 5.44 8.78 6.54
N SER A 370 4.22 9.26 6.73
CA SER A 370 3.17 9.34 5.72
C SER A 370 3.63 10.12 4.49
N GLU A 371 4.21 11.33 4.67
CA GLU A 371 4.72 12.14 3.56
C GLU A 371 5.79 11.40 2.73
N ARG A 372 6.74 10.73 3.40
CA ARG A 372 7.82 9.99 2.71
C ARG A 372 7.30 8.75 1.99
N VAL A 373 6.35 8.06 2.60
CA VAL A 373 5.75 6.85 2.02
C VAL A 373 4.87 7.20 0.82
N GLU A 374 4.17 8.33 0.84
CA GLU A 374 3.43 8.85 -0.30
C GLU A 374 4.35 9.15 -1.49
N GLN A 375 5.48 9.83 -1.25
CA GLN A 375 6.49 10.07 -2.28
C GLN A 375 7.05 8.77 -2.86
N ASP A 376 7.33 7.76 -2.03
CA ASP A 376 7.78 6.44 -2.48
C ASP A 376 6.70 5.72 -3.31
N ALA A 377 5.43 5.83 -2.91
CA ALA A 377 4.30 5.22 -3.61
C ALA A 377 4.11 5.83 -5.01
N ASP A 378 4.18 7.15 -5.13
CA ASP A 378 4.10 7.87 -6.40
C ASP A 378 5.23 7.47 -7.33
N ALA A 379 6.47 7.45 -6.84
CA ALA A 379 7.63 7.04 -7.61
C ALA A 379 7.52 5.60 -8.13
N LEU A 380 7.06 4.66 -7.29
CA LEU A 380 6.84 3.27 -7.68
C LEU A 380 5.68 3.11 -8.67
N ALA A 381 4.63 3.94 -8.55
CA ALA A 381 3.51 3.96 -9.49
C ALA A 381 3.95 4.44 -10.88
N ASP A 382 4.74 5.50 -10.95
CA ASP A 382 5.29 6.02 -12.21
C ASP A 382 6.16 4.96 -12.90
N ILE A 383 7.06 4.30 -12.17
CA ILE A 383 7.90 3.22 -12.69
C ILE A 383 7.05 2.05 -13.21
N PHE A 384 6.00 1.67 -12.48
CA PHE A 384 5.08 0.63 -12.91
C PHE A 384 4.36 1.01 -14.21
N HIS A 385 3.88 2.25 -14.32
CA HIS A 385 3.24 2.76 -15.52
C HIS A 385 4.18 2.79 -16.72
N GLU A 386 5.42 3.26 -16.53
CA GLU A 386 6.44 3.27 -17.58
C GLU A 386 6.76 1.86 -18.10
N ARG A 387 6.97 0.90 -17.19
CA ARG A 387 7.22 -0.51 -17.55
C ARG A 387 6.03 -1.11 -18.32
N LYS A 388 4.82 -0.87 -17.85
CA LYS A 388 3.59 -1.34 -18.51
C LYS A 388 3.44 -0.75 -19.90
N GLN A 389 3.71 0.55 -20.06
CA GLN A 389 3.67 1.20 -21.36
C GLN A 389 4.78 0.69 -22.30
N ALA A 390 5.98 0.43 -21.77
CA ALA A 390 7.07 -0.15 -22.55
C ALA A 390 6.73 -1.55 -23.08
N VAL A 391 6.13 -2.40 -22.24
CA VAL A 391 5.64 -3.73 -22.66
C VAL A 391 4.53 -3.57 -23.71
N ALA A 392 3.55 -2.71 -23.48
CA ALA A 392 2.45 -2.49 -24.41
C ALA A 392 2.95 -1.99 -25.79
N ARG A 393 3.91 -1.03 -25.81
CA ARG A 393 4.55 -0.55 -27.04
C ARG A 393 5.32 -1.65 -27.76
N ARG A 394 6.01 -2.53 -27.02
CA ARG A 394 6.71 -3.68 -27.59
C ARG A 394 5.75 -4.69 -28.21
N ASP A 395 4.63 -4.98 -27.53
CA ASP A 395 3.62 -5.91 -28.02
C ASP A 395 2.87 -5.35 -29.24
N GLU A 396 2.61 -4.04 -29.26
CA GLU A 396 2.03 -3.34 -30.41
C GLU A 396 2.96 -3.38 -31.61
N TRP A 397 4.22 -3.02 -31.41
CA TRP A 397 5.26 -3.11 -32.44
C TRP A 397 5.39 -4.54 -32.97
N ALA A 398 5.40 -5.55 -32.07
CA ALA A 398 5.46 -6.95 -32.45
C ALA A 398 4.29 -7.36 -33.35
N ARG A 399 3.08 -6.92 -33.01
CA ARG A 399 1.87 -7.16 -33.85
C ARG A 399 1.96 -6.44 -35.19
N GLU A 400 2.44 -5.20 -35.19
CA GLU A 400 2.56 -4.41 -36.41
C GLU A 400 3.54 -5.01 -37.41
N ILE A 401 4.67 -5.56 -36.99
CA ILE A 401 5.68 -6.12 -37.89
C ILE A 401 5.42 -7.58 -38.26
N THR A 402 4.59 -8.31 -37.52
CA THR A 402 4.36 -9.73 -37.77
C THR A 402 3.51 -9.93 -39.04
N TYR A 403 4.06 -10.70 -39.98
CA TYR A 403 3.39 -11.09 -41.20
C TYR A 403 3.86 -12.45 -41.69
N ARG A 404 2.95 -13.24 -42.23
CA ARG A 404 3.20 -14.57 -42.81
C ARG A 404 2.45 -14.75 -44.09
N ALA A 405 3.12 -15.25 -45.12
CA ALA A 405 2.51 -15.54 -46.41
C ALA A 405 3.07 -16.84 -46.99
N GLU A 406 2.22 -17.60 -47.67
CA GLU A 406 2.60 -18.78 -48.46
C GLU A 406 2.84 -18.37 -49.90
N ILE A 407 3.99 -18.74 -50.45
CA ILE A 407 4.41 -18.44 -51.83
C ILE A 407 4.68 -19.75 -52.58
N GLY A 408 4.14 -19.89 -53.75
CA GLY A 408 4.23 -21.09 -54.59
C GLY A 408 2.85 -21.62 -55.06
N VAL A 409 2.82 -22.47 -56.07
CA VAL A 409 1.58 -23.05 -56.63
C VAL A 409 1.42 -24.51 -56.22
N MET A 410 2.41 -25.36 -56.43
CA MET A 410 2.40 -26.80 -56.07
C MET A 410 3.14 -27.06 -54.75
N PHE A 411 4.26 -26.41 -54.57
CA PHE A 411 5.02 -26.43 -53.32
C PHE A 411 5.00 -25.03 -52.73
N LYS A 412 4.43 -24.91 -51.54
CA LYS A 412 4.29 -23.63 -50.87
C LYS A 412 5.41 -23.45 -49.83
N ASP A 413 6.25 -22.46 -50.08
CA ASP A 413 7.22 -22.01 -49.07
C ASP A 413 6.60 -20.88 -48.25
N THR A 414 6.95 -20.81 -46.99
CA THR A 414 6.48 -19.75 -46.09
C THR A 414 7.52 -18.60 -45.99
N LEU A 415 7.07 -17.40 -46.36
CA LEU A 415 7.77 -16.17 -46.06
C LEU A 415 7.17 -15.56 -44.78
N SER A 416 7.98 -15.35 -43.76
CA SER A 416 7.52 -14.74 -42.52
C SER A 416 8.48 -13.68 -41.98
N ILE A 417 7.90 -12.69 -41.30
CA ILE A 417 8.60 -11.67 -40.53
C ILE A 417 7.91 -11.54 -39.18
N SER A 418 8.71 -11.50 -38.11
CA SER A 418 8.28 -11.37 -36.71
C SER A 418 9.38 -10.68 -35.89
N PRO A 419 9.18 -10.38 -34.60
CA PRO A 419 10.26 -9.92 -33.72
C PRO A 419 11.47 -10.84 -33.66
N ASP A 420 11.28 -12.15 -33.87
CA ASP A 420 12.37 -13.12 -33.84
C ASP A 420 13.24 -13.09 -35.11
N GLY A 421 12.72 -12.49 -36.21
CA GLY A 421 13.46 -12.39 -37.46
C GLY A 421 12.61 -12.59 -38.71
N ILE A 422 13.32 -12.74 -39.84
CA ILE A 422 12.74 -13.04 -41.15
C ILE A 422 13.17 -14.44 -41.58
N SER A 423 12.20 -15.25 -42.05
CA SER A 423 12.50 -16.58 -42.57
C SER A 423 11.95 -16.82 -43.97
N TRP A 424 12.73 -17.53 -44.77
CA TRP A 424 12.41 -17.97 -46.12
C TRP A 424 13.15 -19.26 -46.49
N LYS A 425 12.47 -20.31 -46.94
CA LYS A 425 13.02 -21.59 -47.41
C LYS A 425 14.05 -22.20 -46.47
N GLY A 426 13.76 -22.19 -45.17
CA GLY A 426 14.65 -22.77 -44.14
C GLY A 426 15.84 -21.90 -43.74
N GLN A 427 16.03 -20.74 -44.39
CA GLN A 427 16.96 -19.70 -43.93
C GLN A 427 16.25 -18.78 -42.95
N SER A 428 16.92 -18.37 -41.87
CA SER A 428 16.41 -17.44 -40.87
C SER A 428 17.46 -16.41 -40.51
N PHE A 429 17.06 -15.16 -40.44
CA PHE A 429 17.90 -14.02 -40.07
C PHE A 429 17.22 -13.27 -38.93
N SER A 430 17.93 -13.05 -37.81
CA SER A 430 17.42 -12.15 -36.78
C SER A 430 17.32 -10.73 -37.34
N LEU A 431 16.37 -9.92 -36.86
CA LEU A 431 16.19 -8.56 -37.37
C LEU A 431 17.47 -7.75 -37.27
N ASP A 432 18.23 -7.89 -36.17
CA ASP A 432 19.46 -7.16 -35.91
C ASP A 432 20.62 -7.61 -36.79
N SER A 433 20.61 -8.86 -37.30
CA SER A 433 21.66 -9.37 -38.17
C SER A 433 21.54 -8.88 -39.62
N ILE A 434 20.36 -8.39 -40.00
CA ILE A 434 20.12 -7.95 -41.40
C ILE A 434 20.76 -6.59 -41.62
N THR A 435 21.74 -6.54 -42.52
CA THR A 435 22.46 -5.34 -42.92
C THR A 435 22.18 -4.95 -44.37
N ARG A 436 21.56 -5.84 -45.15
CA ARG A 436 21.32 -5.66 -46.58
C ARG A 436 19.89 -5.97 -46.92
N VAL A 437 19.21 -5.03 -47.59
CA VAL A 437 17.86 -5.21 -48.10
C VAL A 437 17.75 -4.61 -49.51
N ARG A 438 17.01 -5.26 -50.40
CA ARG A 438 16.71 -4.76 -51.71
C ARG A 438 15.41 -5.32 -52.21
N TRP A 439 14.65 -4.55 -52.94
CA TRP A 439 13.38 -4.99 -53.52
C TRP A 439 13.00 -4.15 -54.75
N GLY A 440 12.14 -4.76 -55.62
CA GLY A 440 11.64 -4.10 -56.80
C GLY A 440 10.72 -5.01 -57.60
N GLY A 441 10.17 -4.49 -58.69
CA GLY A 441 9.34 -5.24 -59.58
C GLY A 441 9.76 -5.07 -61.05
N VAL A 442 9.87 -6.17 -61.77
CA VAL A 442 10.16 -6.19 -63.21
C VAL A 442 8.87 -6.55 -63.95
N ARG A 443 8.44 -5.63 -64.84
CA ARG A 443 7.27 -5.86 -65.72
C ARG A 443 7.74 -6.63 -66.97
N HIS A 444 7.05 -7.71 -67.27
CA HIS A 444 7.30 -8.51 -68.44
C HIS A 444 6.27 -8.17 -69.53
N SER A 445 6.74 -8.09 -70.78
CA SER A 445 5.90 -7.95 -71.95
C SER A 445 6.41 -8.82 -73.10
N VAL A 446 5.50 -9.38 -73.89
CA VAL A 446 5.78 -10.12 -75.12
C VAL A 446 5.10 -9.39 -76.26
N ASN A 447 5.86 -8.96 -77.26
CA ASN A 447 5.38 -8.16 -78.39
C ASN A 447 4.59 -6.91 -77.97
N GLY A 448 5.03 -6.22 -76.89
CA GLY A 448 4.39 -5.00 -76.36
C GLY A 448 3.15 -5.26 -75.48
N VAL A 449 2.70 -6.53 -75.31
CA VAL A 449 1.58 -6.89 -74.46
C VAL A 449 2.11 -7.26 -73.06
N PRO A 450 1.65 -6.61 -71.98
CA PRO A 450 2.06 -6.93 -70.64
C PRO A 450 1.64 -8.38 -70.26
N THR A 451 2.59 -9.19 -69.82
CA THR A 451 2.38 -10.59 -69.38
C THR A 451 2.43 -10.78 -67.90
N GLY A 452 2.75 -9.74 -67.10
CA GLY A 452 2.78 -9.76 -65.64
C GLY A 452 3.95 -9.00 -65.05
N THR A 453 4.03 -8.99 -63.72
CA THR A 453 5.15 -8.40 -62.98
C THR A 453 5.69 -9.46 -62.04
N THR A 454 7.01 -9.62 -62.02
CA THR A 454 7.72 -10.39 -61.02
C THR A 454 8.31 -9.43 -59.99
N TYR A 455 7.97 -9.60 -58.73
CA TYR A 455 8.48 -8.84 -57.63
C TYR A 455 9.60 -9.63 -56.95
N THR A 456 10.71 -8.94 -56.69
CA THR A 456 11.89 -9.48 -55.99
C THR A 456 12.02 -8.79 -54.63
N ILE A 457 12.20 -9.57 -53.55
CA ILE A 457 12.59 -9.11 -52.21
C ILE A 457 13.84 -9.87 -51.85
N ALA A 458 14.89 -9.16 -51.41
CA ALA A 458 16.08 -9.80 -50.88
C ALA A 458 16.48 -9.16 -49.55
N PHE A 459 16.88 -9.99 -48.59
CA PHE A 459 17.34 -9.59 -47.28
C PHE A 459 18.43 -10.52 -46.81
N GLY A 460 19.37 -10.03 -46.00
CA GLY A 460 20.49 -10.83 -45.51
C GLY A 460 21.49 -10.03 -44.72
N ASP A 461 22.54 -10.73 -44.31
CA ASP A 461 23.69 -10.19 -43.61
C ASP A 461 24.88 -10.03 -44.55
N ASN A 462 26.08 -9.79 -43.98
CA ASN A 462 27.31 -9.67 -44.78
C ASN A 462 27.81 -11.01 -45.38
N ARG A 463 27.22 -12.14 -45.01
CA ARG A 463 27.65 -13.49 -45.39
C ARG A 463 26.68 -14.17 -46.34
N SER A 464 25.39 -13.98 -46.13
CA SER A 464 24.33 -14.66 -46.85
C SER A 464 23.15 -13.76 -47.14
N GLU A 465 22.43 -14.03 -48.21
CA GLU A 465 21.24 -13.31 -48.63
C GLU A 465 20.16 -14.30 -49.08
N ALA A 466 18.94 -14.10 -48.58
CA ALA A 466 17.77 -14.80 -49.08
C ALA A 466 17.08 -13.96 -50.15
N VAL A 467 16.69 -14.60 -51.26
CA VAL A 467 15.98 -13.95 -52.38
C VAL A 467 14.61 -14.57 -52.53
N VAL A 468 13.58 -13.78 -52.52
CA VAL A 468 12.18 -14.14 -52.67
C VAL A 468 11.66 -13.55 -54.00
N GLU A 469 11.18 -14.43 -54.89
CA GLU A 469 10.49 -13.99 -56.13
C GLU A 469 9.01 -14.34 -56.03
N LEU A 470 8.15 -13.38 -56.30
CA LEU A 470 6.69 -13.56 -56.20
C LEU A 470 5.95 -12.72 -57.26
N LYS A 471 4.71 -13.18 -57.61
CA LYS A 471 3.86 -12.52 -58.60
C LYS A 471 2.71 -11.72 -57.99
N LYS A 472 2.41 -11.93 -56.67
CA LYS A 472 1.29 -11.30 -55.96
C LYS A 472 1.73 -9.96 -55.36
N GLU A 473 1.24 -8.87 -55.91
CA GLU A 473 1.56 -7.52 -55.49
C GLU A 473 1.12 -7.26 -54.02
N ASP A 474 -0.02 -7.80 -53.60
CA ASP A 474 -0.52 -7.62 -52.23
C ASP A 474 0.43 -8.20 -51.19
N ILE A 475 0.99 -9.40 -51.42
CA ILE A 475 1.98 -10.01 -50.53
C ILE A 475 3.26 -9.17 -50.49
N TYR A 476 3.70 -8.72 -51.70
CA TYR A 476 4.88 -7.88 -51.83
C TYR A 476 4.74 -6.57 -51.03
N ARG A 477 3.65 -5.83 -51.23
CA ARG A 477 3.43 -4.55 -50.52
C ARG A 477 3.32 -4.72 -48.99
N LYS A 478 2.56 -5.71 -48.55
CA LYS A 478 2.40 -6.01 -47.14
C LYS A 478 3.74 -6.39 -46.49
N PHE A 479 4.51 -7.24 -47.14
CA PHE A 479 5.82 -7.63 -46.59
C PHE A 479 6.82 -6.45 -46.57
N ILE A 480 6.87 -5.63 -47.62
CA ILE A 480 7.75 -4.44 -47.65
C ILE A 480 7.38 -3.42 -46.56
N ASP A 481 6.08 -3.21 -46.29
CA ASP A 481 5.65 -2.35 -45.17
C ASP A 481 6.21 -2.86 -43.85
N LYS A 482 6.15 -4.17 -43.59
CA LYS A 482 6.69 -4.78 -42.37
C LYS A 482 8.22 -4.75 -42.32
N LEU A 483 8.85 -5.07 -43.44
CA LEU A 483 10.31 -5.02 -43.58
C LEU A 483 10.85 -3.59 -43.31
N TRP A 484 10.13 -2.59 -43.81
CA TRP A 484 10.51 -1.18 -43.59
C TRP A 484 10.51 -0.86 -42.09
N ARG A 485 9.44 -1.18 -41.39
CA ARG A 485 9.27 -0.93 -39.94
C ARG A 485 10.23 -1.74 -39.09
N ALA A 486 10.45 -3.00 -39.44
CA ALA A 486 11.25 -3.92 -38.63
C ALA A 486 12.77 -3.76 -38.81
N VAL A 487 13.23 -3.36 -40.02
CA VAL A 487 14.64 -3.40 -40.39
C VAL A 487 15.13 -2.06 -40.96
N CYS A 488 14.38 -1.48 -41.93
CA CYS A 488 14.92 -0.34 -42.68
C CYS A 488 15.06 0.94 -41.87
N VAL A 489 14.18 1.16 -40.88
CA VAL A 489 14.29 2.31 -39.97
C VAL A 489 15.57 2.24 -39.14
N ARG A 490 15.95 1.06 -38.66
CA ARG A 490 17.22 0.83 -37.94
C ARG A 490 18.42 1.07 -38.87
N LEU A 491 18.40 0.47 -40.07
CA LEU A 491 19.49 0.65 -41.02
C LEU A 491 19.67 2.12 -41.48
N LEU A 492 18.58 2.87 -41.55
CA LEU A 492 18.62 4.31 -41.85
C LEU A 492 19.30 5.08 -40.70
N GLY A 493 19.00 4.78 -39.45
CA GLY A 493 19.70 5.34 -38.29
C GLY A 493 21.19 5.01 -38.27
N GLU A 494 21.54 3.73 -38.49
CA GLU A 494 22.92 3.27 -38.55
C GLU A 494 23.73 3.96 -39.69
N MET A 495 23.09 4.21 -40.85
CA MET A 495 23.71 4.98 -41.92
C MET A 495 23.99 6.42 -41.52
N LEU A 496 23.04 7.08 -40.87
CA LEU A 496 23.21 8.45 -40.38
C LEU A 496 24.31 8.57 -39.34
N GLU A 497 24.37 7.61 -38.38
CA GLU A 497 25.44 7.56 -37.38
C GLU A 497 26.81 7.32 -38.06
N ALA A 498 26.87 6.39 -39.01
CA ALA A 498 28.10 6.14 -39.75
C ALA A 498 28.61 7.39 -40.50
N LEU A 499 27.70 8.15 -41.13
CA LEU A 499 28.06 9.41 -41.80
C LEU A 499 28.51 10.48 -40.80
N LYS A 500 27.85 10.58 -39.64
CA LYS A 500 28.24 11.49 -38.54
C LYS A 500 29.65 11.19 -38.03
N ASP A 501 30.02 9.90 -37.97
CA ASP A 501 31.35 9.43 -37.59
C ASP A 501 32.40 9.63 -38.70
N GLY A 502 32.02 10.22 -39.83
CA GLY A 502 32.91 10.48 -40.98
C GLY A 502 33.19 9.25 -41.83
N ARG A 503 32.35 8.19 -41.74
CA ARG A 503 32.49 7.00 -42.59
C ARG A 503 31.74 7.21 -43.90
N ASP A 504 32.41 7.02 -45.02
CA ASP A 504 31.79 7.05 -46.34
C ASP A 504 31.10 5.75 -46.70
N LEU A 505 29.93 5.81 -47.36
CA LEU A 505 29.10 4.67 -47.71
C LEU A 505 29.02 4.46 -49.23
N TYR A 506 29.25 3.22 -49.69
CA TYR A 506 29.24 2.87 -51.12
C TYR A 506 27.86 2.36 -51.56
N PHE A 507 27.35 2.92 -52.68
CA PHE A 507 26.13 2.48 -53.36
C PHE A 507 26.39 2.31 -54.86
N GLY A 508 26.81 1.14 -55.30
CA GLY A 508 27.26 0.91 -56.65
C GLY A 508 28.45 1.84 -56.97
N ASP A 509 28.33 2.68 -58.01
CA ASP A 509 29.35 3.64 -58.42
C ASP A 509 29.30 4.97 -57.63
N ALA A 510 28.29 5.18 -56.80
CA ALA A 510 28.16 6.36 -55.94
C ALA A 510 28.87 6.15 -54.60
N LEU A 511 29.51 7.22 -54.08
CA LEU A 511 30.07 7.27 -52.73
C LEU A 511 29.40 8.39 -51.94
N LEU A 512 28.68 8.01 -50.92
CA LEU A 512 27.92 8.89 -50.04
C LEU A 512 28.80 9.43 -48.94
N HIS A 513 28.81 10.75 -48.78
CA HIS A 513 29.46 11.50 -47.70
C HIS A 513 28.40 12.24 -46.87
N ASP A 514 28.73 12.67 -45.69
CA ASP A 514 27.79 13.43 -44.83
C ASP A 514 27.41 14.77 -45.49
N ASP A 515 28.35 15.47 -46.13
CA ASP A 515 28.21 16.80 -46.74
C ASP A 515 27.90 16.79 -48.25
N GLY A 516 27.79 15.59 -48.86
CA GLY A 516 27.57 15.46 -50.29
C GLY A 516 27.69 14.05 -50.81
N ILE A 517 27.88 13.91 -52.12
CA ILE A 517 28.02 12.63 -52.81
C ILE A 517 29.02 12.70 -53.94
N THR A 518 29.84 11.67 -54.11
CA THR A 518 30.71 11.51 -55.27
C THR A 518 29.99 10.70 -56.34
N LEU A 519 29.86 11.30 -57.55
CA LEU A 519 29.19 10.75 -58.72
C LEU A 519 30.16 10.46 -59.84
N VAL A 520 29.74 9.72 -60.86
CA VAL A 520 30.53 9.42 -62.04
C VAL A 520 30.20 10.39 -63.17
N LYS A 521 31.23 11.05 -63.73
CA LYS A 521 31.13 11.84 -64.95
C LYS A 521 31.46 10.96 -66.17
N HIS A 522 30.45 10.74 -66.98
CA HIS A 522 30.59 9.92 -68.21
C HIS A 522 31.29 10.68 -69.30
N LYS A 523 32.46 10.18 -69.71
CA LYS A 523 33.27 10.78 -70.83
C LYS A 523 33.01 9.96 -72.08
N PHE A 524 32.95 10.68 -73.25
CA PHE A 524 32.74 10.03 -74.54
C PHE A 524 34.00 9.26 -74.97
N LEU A 525 35.19 9.74 -74.55
CA LEU A 525 36.51 9.15 -74.84
C LEU A 525 37.35 9.20 -73.55
N GLY A 526 37.89 8.05 -73.10
CA GLY A 526 38.74 7.94 -71.92
C GLY A 526 38.03 7.39 -70.70
N ALA A 527 38.75 7.30 -69.60
CA ALA A 527 38.19 6.80 -68.33
C ALA A 527 37.21 7.78 -67.71
N ASN A 528 36.10 7.27 -67.12
CA ASN A 528 35.14 8.06 -66.35
C ASN A 528 35.86 8.75 -65.19
N GLU A 529 35.40 9.95 -64.84
CA GLU A 529 35.92 10.76 -63.74
C GLU A 529 34.97 10.73 -62.54
N ARG A 530 35.47 10.70 -61.30
CA ARG A 530 34.68 10.86 -60.11
C ARG A 530 34.60 12.31 -59.67
N VAL A 531 33.40 12.85 -59.52
CA VAL A 531 33.12 14.24 -59.17
C VAL A 531 32.34 14.30 -57.87
N ARG A 532 32.87 15.03 -56.90
CA ARG A 532 32.18 15.28 -55.63
C ARG A 532 31.19 16.44 -55.78
N CYS A 533 29.95 16.23 -55.41
CA CYS A 533 28.89 17.23 -55.42
C CYS A 533 28.37 17.43 -54.00
N THR A 534 28.17 18.67 -53.56
CA THR A 534 27.48 19.01 -52.32
C THR A 534 25.98 18.81 -52.48
N TRP A 535 25.24 18.69 -51.39
CA TRP A 535 23.78 18.46 -51.45
C TRP A 535 23.01 19.54 -52.20
N GLY A 536 23.47 20.78 -52.19
CA GLY A 536 22.91 21.89 -53.00
C GLY A 536 23.03 21.72 -54.52
N GLN A 537 24.05 20.98 -54.98
CA GLN A 537 24.35 20.74 -56.40
C GLN A 537 23.69 19.47 -56.94
N VAL A 538 23.01 18.70 -56.10
CA VAL A 538 22.45 17.39 -56.45
C VAL A 538 20.98 17.51 -56.85
N GLN A 539 20.57 16.77 -57.86
CA GLN A 539 19.19 16.48 -58.25
C GLN A 539 18.94 14.97 -58.27
N ILE A 540 17.69 14.55 -57.99
CA ILE A 540 17.30 13.15 -57.93
C ILE A 540 16.07 12.88 -58.80
N TRP A 541 16.02 11.69 -59.39
CA TRP A 541 14.84 11.19 -60.12
C TRP A 541 14.84 9.67 -60.14
N ASN A 542 13.74 9.06 -60.57
CA ASN A 542 13.67 7.63 -60.73
C ASN A 542 13.50 7.29 -62.21
N ALA A 543 14.28 6.34 -62.73
CA ALA A 543 14.23 5.88 -64.08
C ALA A 543 14.65 4.41 -64.20
N ASP A 544 13.97 3.65 -65.02
CA ASP A 544 14.32 2.27 -65.39
C ASP A 544 14.65 1.32 -64.22
N GLY A 545 13.85 1.40 -63.15
CA GLY A 545 14.07 0.56 -61.94
C GLY A 545 15.30 0.97 -61.11
N SER A 546 15.78 2.20 -61.27
CA SER A 546 16.92 2.75 -60.54
C SER A 546 16.60 4.09 -59.90
N PHE A 547 17.19 4.34 -58.75
CA PHE A 547 17.28 5.65 -58.14
C PHE A 547 18.45 6.40 -58.77
N CYS A 548 18.17 7.49 -59.45
CA CYS A 548 19.16 8.28 -60.18
C CYS A 548 19.52 9.53 -59.41
N ILE A 549 20.81 9.79 -59.28
CA ILE A 549 21.39 10.97 -58.65
C ILE A 549 22.32 11.64 -59.63
N GLY A 550 22.18 12.95 -59.85
CA GLY A 550 23.00 13.68 -60.79
C GLY A 550 23.31 15.09 -60.34
N SER A 551 24.32 15.69 -60.99
CA SER A 551 24.67 17.09 -60.79
C SER A 551 23.68 18.01 -61.51
N LYS A 552 23.28 19.11 -60.88
CA LYS A 552 22.51 20.19 -61.50
C LYS A 552 23.33 20.94 -62.51
N ASP A 553 24.68 21.02 -62.32
CA ASP A 553 25.58 21.80 -63.08
C ASP A 553 26.08 21.06 -64.33
N ASP A 554 26.10 19.72 -64.30
CA ASP A 554 26.59 18.92 -65.43
C ASP A 554 25.78 17.64 -65.64
N LYS A 555 24.99 17.60 -66.70
CA LYS A 555 24.08 16.43 -67.00
C LYS A 555 24.84 15.12 -67.28
N LYS A 556 26.14 15.18 -67.60
CA LYS A 556 27.00 14.00 -67.80
C LYS A 556 27.49 13.40 -66.50
N THR A 557 27.32 14.10 -65.38
CA THR A 557 27.71 13.67 -64.04
C THR A 557 26.48 13.09 -63.32
N ASN A 558 26.31 11.79 -63.37
CA ASN A 558 25.17 11.10 -62.74
C ASN A 558 25.49 9.62 -62.48
N VAL A 559 24.72 9.02 -61.61
CA VAL A 559 24.75 7.57 -61.30
C VAL A 559 23.31 7.06 -61.12
N GLY A 560 23.00 5.93 -61.74
CA GLY A 560 21.76 5.17 -61.53
C GLY A 560 22.03 3.98 -60.61
N ILE A 561 21.36 3.92 -59.48
CA ILE A 561 21.51 2.87 -58.46
C ILE A 561 20.30 1.95 -58.52
N SER A 562 20.48 0.71 -58.96
CA SER A 562 19.40 -0.24 -59.16
C SER A 562 18.78 -0.68 -57.85
N TYR A 563 17.47 -0.62 -57.74
CA TYR A 563 16.72 -1.09 -56.57
C TYR A 563 16.80 -2.60 -56.31
N ILE A 564 16.97 -3.39 -57.36
CA ILE A 564 17.00 -4.88 -57.25
C ILE A 564 18.43 -5.44 -57.21
N HIS A 565 19.47 -4.66 -57.59
CA HIS A 565 20.85 -5.13 -57.65
C HIS A 565 21.74 -4.53 -56.58
N VAL A 566 21.46 -3.31 -56.10
CA VAL A 566 22.24 -2.64 -55.07
C VAL A 566 21.46 -2.67 -53.74
N ALA A 567 22.10 -3.17 -52.71
CA ALA A 567 21.48 -3.25 -51.37
C ALA A 567 21.24 -1.83 -50.80
N ASN A 568 20.20 -1.67 -50.03
CA ASN A 568 19.83 -0.49 -49.26
C ASN A 568 19.53 0.77 -50.12
N THR A 569 19.31 0.62 -51.45
CA THR A 569 19.00 1.73 -52.36
C THR A 569 17.73 2.48 -51.95
N HIS A 570 16.70 1.80 -51.49
CA HIS A 570 15.46 2.43 -50.99
C HIS A 570 15.68 3.24 -49.72
N ILE A 571 16.59 2.78 -48.86
CA ILE A 571 16.96 3.50 -47.63
C ILE A 571 17.71 4.76 -47.97
N LEU A 572 18.70 4.67 -48.91
CA LEU A 572 19.41 5.81 -49.44
C LEU A 572 18.46 6.84 -50.05
N GLU A 573 17.51 6.38 -50.90
CA GLU A 573 16.51 7.27 -51.51
C GLU A 573 15.70 8.00 -50.44
N GLN A 574 15.22 7.28 -49.43
CA GLN A 574 14.43 7.89 -48.34
C GLN A 574 15.27 8.91 -47.57
N LEU A 575 16.52 8.58 -47.25
CA LEU A 575 17.45 9.46 -46.55
C LEU A 575 17.65 10.79 -47.30
N ILE A 576 17.95 10.72 -48.62
CA ILE A 576 18.16 11.90 -49.45
C ILE A 576 16.84 12.70 -49.60
N ARG A 577 15.72 12.04 -49.79
CA ARG A 577 14.40 12.71 -49.86
C ARG A 577 14.03 13.42 -48.56
N MET A 578 14.37 12.85 -47.41
CA MET A 578 14.19 13.50 -46.10
C MET A 578 15.06 14.75 -46.00
N ALA A 579 16.30 14.64 -46.37
CA ALA A 579 17.26 15.77 -46.38
C ALA A 579 16.77 16.92 -47.27
N PHE A 580 16.25 16.62 -48.47
CA PHE A 580 15.75 17.65 -49.41
C PHE A 580 14.44 18.33 -48.95
N LYS A 581 13.70 17.73 -47.98
CA LYS A 581 12.54 18.36 -47.35
C LYS A 581 12.92 19.34 -46.24
N LYS A 582 14.16 19.28 -45.71
CA LYS A 582 14.65 20.17 -44.63
C LYS A 582 15.46 21.32 -45.25
N PRO A 583 14.91 22.56 -45.38
CA PRO A 583 15.61 23.67 -45.99
C PRO A 583 16.90 24.01 -45.24
N GLY A 584 18.00 24.24 -45.99
CA GLY A 584 19.27 24.67 -45.41
C GLY A 584 20.15 23.56 -44.85
N LEU A 585 19.73 22.29 -44.94
CA LEU A 585 20.54 21.15 -44.50
C LEU A 585 21.84 21.07 -45.29
N ARG A 586 22.96 21.00 -44.59
CA ARG A 586 24.29 20.88 -45.16
C ARG A 586 24.89 19.49 -45.01
N ARG A 587 24.49 18.77 -43.97
CA ARG A 587 24.95 17.42 -43.66
C ARG A 587 23.78 16.50 -43.42
N LEU A 588 23.84 15.25 -43.89
CA LEU A 588 22.79 14.27 -43.68
C LEU A 588 22.61 13.92 -42.20
N SER A 589 23.71 13.90 -41.43
CA SER A 589 23.68 13.64 -39.98
C SER A 589 22.87 14.66 -39.18
N GLU A 590 22.56 15.85 -39.74
CA GLU A 590 21.62 16.81 -39.11
C GLU A 590 20.18 16.30 -39.07
N LEU A 591 19.85 15.17 -39.71
CA LEU A 591 18.56 14.50 -39.61
C LEU A 591 18.41 13.71 -38.30
N LEU A 592 19.49 13.49 -37.55
CA LEU A 592 19.47 12.88 -36.20
C LEU A 592 19.04 13.86 -35.09
N GLN A 593 18.99 15.16 -35.42
CA GLN A 593 18.49 16.23 -34.53
C GLN A 593 17.01 16.54 -34.82
#